data_fe2ebb11e25a1a21cbe740b1148e1d97
#
_entry.id   fe2ebb11e25a1a21cbe740b1148e1d97
#
_cell.length_a   1.000
_cell.length_b   1.000
_cell.length_c   1.000
_cell.angle_alpha   90.00
_cell.angle_beta   90.00
_cell.angle_gamma   90.00
#
_symmetry.space_group_name_H-M   'P 1'
#
loop_
_entity.id
_entity.type
_entity.pdbx_description
1 polymer ?
#
loop_
_entity_poly.entity_id
_entity_poly.type
_entity_poly.pdbx_seq_one_letter_code
_entity_poly.pdbx_strand_id
1 'polypeptide(L)'
;MALKIPFALMLAGVVLFSATTHAADIKLVRGANGDEDTITITGSFKMGDDTKFRSVALATRRATVFLDSLGGQVQPAFEIGRIIRIKGFATAAQGTVCASACAMVWLAGEPRMMSNFTSIGFHAPYDADEKGRKRSDAKHGAMVGAYLTSLGFSQKVVMYVVTAGAEDMHWLKKSTADKLGIAVTFTTAAQKRKALEAFSAGLKARMSASVPKEEAALLYRQSADLGFAGAQNNLGDLYEAGQGVPKSEKAAIYWYTRAAERGEPTAYLSLASLLSAGTTDHEVLVEALKYALLAATALPDGKNKAAAEGLAMSLSAKFTEAQKTRVYDLVNQWAPLYQEERLMSDSPGSQ
;
A
#
# COMPACT_ATOMS: atom_id res chain seq x y z
N MET A 1 26.19 -3.61 -57.60
CA MET A 1 26.84 -4.32 -56.48
C MET A 1 26.30 -3.73 -55.21
N ALA A 2 25.25 -4.36 -54.66
CA ALA A 2 24.52 -3.84 -53.52
C ALA A 2 24.99 -4.56 -52.26
N LEU A 3 25.55 -3.81 -51.34
CA LEU A 3 26.07 -4.30 -50.07
C LEU A 3 24.88 -4.52 -49.09
N LYS A 4 24.60 -5.77 -48.79
CA LYS A 4 23.63 -6.16 -47.76
C LYS A 4 24.27 -6.03 -46.37
N ILE A 5 23.78 -5.12 -45.57
CA ILE A 5 24.11 -5.02 -44.12
C ILE A 5 23.19 -5.97 -43.37
N PRO A 6 23.67 -6.88 -42.52
CA PRO A 6 22.82 -7.75 -41.73
C PRO A 6 22.21 -6.99 -40.54
N PHE A 7 20.91 -7.15 -40.40
CA PHE A 7 20.12 -6.69 -39.28
C PHE A 7 20.56 -7.47 -38.03
N ALA A 8 21.39 -6.88 -37.18
CA ALA A 8 21.74 -7.45 -35.89
C ALA A 8 20.57 -7.23 -34.93
N LEU A 9 20.04 -8.34 -34.39
CA LEU A 9 19.05 -8.38 -33.30
C LEU A 9 19.56 -7.54 -32.13
N MET A 10 18.95 -6.41 -31.89
CA MET A 10 18.94 -5.81 -30.54
C MET A 10 17.95 -6.61 -29.70
N LEU A 11 18.44 -7.56 -28.91
CA LEU A 11 17.75 -8.05 -27.73
C LEU A 11 17.62 -6.88 -26.77
N ALA A 12 16.46 -6.22 -26.76
CA ALA A 12 16.06 -5.39 -25.66
C ALA A 12 15.95 -6.29 -24.43
N GLY A 13 16.97 -6.27 -23.59
CA GLY A 13 16.91 -6.85 -22.26
C GLY A 13 15.82 -6.14 -21.49
N VAL A 14 14.63 -6.72 -21.49
CA VAL A 14 13.63 -6.43 -20.47
C VAL A 14 14.26 -6.91 -19.17
N VAL A 15 14.88 -6.01 -18.43
CA VAL A 15 15.19 -6.21 -17.02
C VAL A 15 13.83 -6.28 -16.35
N LEU A 16 13.27 -7.49 -16.34
CA LEU A 16 12.26 -7.85 -15.39
C LEU A 16 12.88 -7.56 -14.01
N PHE A 17 12.52 -6.45 -13.41
CA PHE A 17 12.57 -6.35 -11.97
C PHE A 17 11.76 -7.54 -11.48
N SER A 18 12.44 -8.64 -11.28
CA SER A 18 12.00 -9.67 -10.37
C SER A 18 11.99 -8.97 -9.02
N ALA A 19 10.91 -8.23 -8.74
CA ALA A 19 10.54 -8.01 -7.37
C ALA A 19 10.61 -9.42 -6.78
N THR A 20 11.65 -9.71 -6.02
CA THR A 20 11.73 -10.94 -5.25
C THR A 20 10.53 -10.84 -4.33
N THR A 21 9.40 -11.39 -4.80
CA THR A 21 8.16 -11.40 -4.06
C THR A 21 8.43 -12.31 -2.88
N HIS A 22 8.89 -11.73 -1.79
CA HIS A 22 9.06 -12.46 -0.54
C HIS A 22 7.67 -12.94 -0.11
N ALA A 23 7.63 -14.09 0.57
CA ALA A 23 6.42 -14.56 1.24
C ALA A 23 5.85 -13.45 2.14
N ALA A 24 4.55 -13.49 2.40
CA ALA A 24 3.93 -12.48 3.24
C ALA A 24 4.63 -12.39 4.61
N ASP A 25 4.90 -11.16 5.02
CA ASP A 25 5.40 -10.86 6.37
C ASP A 25 4.19 -10.80 7.31
N ILE A 26 4.11 -11.79 8.20
CA ILE A 26 3.00 -11.91 9.16
C ILE A 26 3.55 -11.65 10.55
N LYS A 27 3.10 -10.57 11.18
CA LYS A 27 3.56 -10.13 12.50
C LYS A 27 2.40 -10.01 13.47
N LEU A 28 2.64 -10.42 14.71
CA LEU A 28 1.74 -10.23 15.85
C LEU A 28 2.30 -9.14 16.75
N VAL A 29 1.47 -8.14 17.03
CA VAL A 29 1.71 -7.14 18.07
C VAL A 29 0.65 -7.32 19.14
N ARG A 30 1.06 -7.57 20.37
CA ARG A 30 0.16 -7.74 21.51
C ARG A 30 -0.45 -6.42 21.92
N GLY A 31 -1.74 -6.41 22.16
CA GLY A 31 -2.41 -5.29 22.79
C GLY A 31 -1.90 -5.08 24.21
N ALA A 32 -1.79 -3.83 24.66
CA ALA A 32 -1.43 -3.49 26.02
C ALA A 32 -2.63 -3.69 26.93
N ASN A 33 -2.41 -4.12 28.19
CA ASN A 33 -3.43 -4.20 29.22
C ASN A 33 -4.71 -4.99 28.87
N GLY A 34 -4.57 -6.02 28.01
CA GLY A 34 -5.73 -6.82 27.59
C GLY A 34 -6.50 -6.25 26.40
N ASP A 35 -5.98 -5.22 25.76
CA ASP A 35 -6.48 -4.70 24.48
C ASP A 35 -6.42 -5.75 23.39
N GLU A 36 -7.10 -5.48 22.29
CA GLU A 36 -7.12 -6.32 21.11
C GLU A 36 -5.74 -6.41 20.46
N ASP A 37 -5.31 -7.63 20.12
CA ASP A 37 -4.05 -7.86 19.42
C ASP A 37 -4.12 -7.33 17.97
N THR A 38 -2.99 -6.97 17.41
CA THR A 38 -2.86 -6.60 16.00
C THR A 38 -2.06 -7.66 15.26
N ILE A 39 -2.62 -8.18 14.16
CA ILE A 39 -1.89 -9.03 13.23
C ILE A 39 -1.71 -8.26 11.92
N THR A 40 -0.49 -8.07 11.45
CA THR A 40 -0.23 -7.43 10.17
C THR A 40 0.17 -8.48 9.14
N ILE A 41 -0.38 -8.37 7.93
CA ILE A 41 -0.01 -9.18 6.77
C ILE A 41 0.38 -8.22 5.64
N THR A 42 1.65 -8.22 5.27
CA THR A 42 2.18 -7.36 4.19
C THR A 42 2.91 -8.19 3.14
N GLY A 43 2.84 -7.76 1.87
CA GLY A 43 3.48 -8.47 0.76
C GLY A 43 2.58 -9.52 0.10
N SER A 44 3.14 -10.35 -0.77
CA SER A 44 2.39 -11.33 -1.56
C SER A 44 2.16 -12.64 -0.82
N PHE A 45 0.92 -13.14 -0.86
CA PHE A 45 0.59 -14.47 -0.32
C PHE A 45 1.29 -15.59 -1.08
N LYS A 46 1.93 -16.50 -0.34
CA LYS A 46 2.62 -17.68 -0.85
C LYS A 46 2.28 -18.93 -0.04
N MET A 47 2.53 -20.09 -0.61
CA MET A 47 2.40 -21.36 0.10
C MET A 47 3.19 -21.33 1.41
N GLY A 48 2.53 -21.80 2.48
CA GLY A 48 3.07 -21.79 3.84
C GLY A 48 2.72 -20.57 4.69
N ASP A 49 2.18 -19.48 4.10
CA ASP A 49 1.75 -18.31 4.86
C ASP A 49 0.51 -18.60 5.72
N ASP A 50 -0.37 -19.48 5.25
CA ASP A 50 -1.49 -20.02 6.04
C ASP A 50 -1.03 -20.74 7.31
N THR A 51 0.05 -21.50 7.23
CA THR A 51 0.64 -22.20 8.38
C THR A 51 1.23 -21.21 9.38
N LYS A 52 1.94 -20.18 8.90
CA LYS A 52 2.45 -19.09 9.76
C LYS A 52 1.31 -18.35 10.43
N PHE A 53 0.28 -17.96 9.65
CA PHE A 53 -0.88 -17.27 10.17
C PHE A 53 -1.62 -18.11 11.22
N ARG A 54 -1.79 -19.40 10.97
CA ARG A 54 -2.42 -20.35 11.90
C ARG A 54 -1.71 -20.36 13.26
N SER A 55 -0.38 -20.40 13.26
CA SER A 55 0.41 -20.37 14.50
C SER A 55 0.18 -19.10 15.30
N VAL A 56 0.13 -17.95 14.62
CA VAL A 56 -0.16 -16.64 15.22
C VAL A 56 -1.60 -16.60 15.75
N ALA A 57 -2.57 -17.06 14.95
CA ALA A 57 -3.99 -17.04 15.30
C ALA A 57 -4.33 -17.95 16.49
N LEU A 58 -3.64 -19.09 16.62
CA LEU A 58 -3.81 -19.99 17.78
C LEU A 58 -3.39 -19.31 19.09
N ALA A 59 -2.35 -18.50 19.04
CA ALA A 59 -1.85 -17.76 20.21
C ALA A 59 -2.65 -16.49 20.52
N THR A 60 -3.68 -16.17 19.72
CA THR A 60 -4.41 -14.89 19.76
C THR A 60 -5.88 -15.15 20.08
N ARG A 61 -6.43 -14.40 21.02
CA ARG A 61 -7.83 -14.51 21.42
C ARG A 61 -8.75 -13.59 20.62
N ARG A 62 -8.37 -12.34 20.46
CA ARG A 62 -9.07 -11.31 19.67
C ARG A 62 -8.04 -10.50 18.90
N ALA A 63 -8.27 -10.25 17.63
CA ALA A 63 -7.37 -9.44 16.84
C ALA A 63 -8.09 -8.69 15.72
N THR A 64 -7.51 -7.56 15.36
CA THR A 64 -7.69 -6.97 14.05
C THR A 64 -6.54 -7.37 13.14
N VAL A 65 -6.88 -7.96 11.99
CA VAL A 65 -5.91 -8.34 10.95
C VAL A 65 -5.80 -7.21 9.94
N PHE A 66 -4.66 -6.54 9.94
CA PHE A 66 -4.34 -5.47 9.02
C PHE A 66 -3.69 -6.02 7.75
N LEU A 67 -4.22 -5.64 6.61
CA LEU A 67 -3.88 -6.17 5.29
C LEU A 67 -3.31 -5.07 4.41
N ASP A 68 -2.12 -5.30 3.85
CA ASP A 68 -1.45 -4.43 2.89
C ASP A 68 -0.76 -5.29 1.84
N SER A 69 -1.50 -5.65 0.80
CA SER A 69 -1.08 -6.65 -0.18
C SER A 69 -1.80 -6.47 -1.51
N LEU A 70 -1.08 -6.63 -2.59
CA LEU A 70 -1.64 -6.69 -3.94
C LEU A 70 -2.20 -8.09 -4.28
N GLY A 71 -2.14 -9.04 -3.34
CA GLY A 71 -2.65 -10.39 -3.54
C GLY A 71 -1.55 -11.44 -3.52
N GLY A 72 -1.65 -12.41 -4.40
CA GLY A 72 -0.75 -13.56 -4.49
C GLY A 72 -1.53 -14.86 -4.67
N GLN A 73 -0.99 -15.95 -4.14
CA GLN A 73 -1.63 -17.27 -4.26
C GLN A 73 -2.93 -17.33 -3.47
N VAL A 74 -3.99 -17.79 -4.13
CA VAL A 74 -5.35 -17.79 -3.55
C VAL A 74 -5.53 -18.87 -2.48
N GLN A 75 -4.85 -20.02 -2.59
CA GLN A 75 -5.04 -21.13 -1.68
C GLN A 75 -4.64 -20.79 -0.23
N PRO A 76 -3.41 -20.28 0.05
CA PRO A 76 -3.07 -19.85 1.41
C PRO A 76 -3.95 -18.69 1.89
N ALA A 77 -4.35 -17.78 1.00
CA ALA A 77 -5.25 -16.69 1.35
C ALA A 77 -6.63 -17.18 1.79
N PHE A 78 -7.19 -18.19 1.12
CA PHE A 78 -8.46 -18.78 1.53
C PHE A 78 -8.38 -19.47 2.89
N GLU A 79 -7.30 -20.19 3.18
CA GLU A 79 -7.08 -20.80 4.50
C GLU A 79 -6.94 -19.73 5.60
N ILE A 80 -6.18 -18.66 5.34
CA ILE A 80 -6.09 -17.51 6.25
C ILE A 80 -7.47 -16.92 6.49
N GLY A 81 -8.25 -16.70 5.43
CA GLY A 81 -9.60 -16.16 5.55
C GLY A 81 -10.53 -17.06 6.36
N ARG A 82 -10.48 -18.38 6.16
CA ARG A 82 -11.27 -19.32 6.99
C ARG A 82 -10.89 -19.22 8.47
N ILE A 83 -9.60 -19.15 8.78
CA ILE A 83 -9.13 -18.97 10.16
C ILE A 83 -9.65 -17.68 10.76
N ILE A 84 -9.56 -16.55 10.02
CA ILE A 84 -10.09 -15.24 10.42
C ILE A 84 -11.57 -15.36 10.76
N ARG A 85 -12.38 -15.97 9.88
CA ARG A 85 -13.82 -16.15 10.09
C ARG A 85 -14.12 -16.99 11.34
N ILE A 86 -13.44 -18.12 11.49
CA ILE A 86 -13.63 -19.04 12.63
C ILE A 86 -13.26 -18.35 13.95
N LYS A 87 -12.20 -17.55 13.95
CA LYS A 87 -11.73 -16.82 15.12
C LYS A 87 -12.55 -15.57 15.43
N GLY A 88 -13.41 -15.12 14.49
CA GLY A 88 -14.16 -13.87 14.61
C GLY A 88 -13.25 -12.64 14.60
N PHE A 89 -12.11 -12.70 13.94
CA PHE A 89 -11.21 -11.55 13.87
C PHE A 89 -11.78 -10.48 12.94
N ALA A 90 -11.55 -9.22 13.29
CA ALA A 90 -11.76 -8.11 12.38
C ALA A 90 -10.69 -8.09 11.28
N THR A 91 -11.03 -7.53 10.12
CA THR A 91 -10.04 -7.21 9.09
C THR A 91 -10.04 -5.72 8.79
N ALA A 92 -8.86 -5.17 8.59
CA ALA A 92 -8.69 -3.79 8.18
C ALA A 92 -7.77 -3.74 6.96
N ALA A 93 -8.25 -3.23 5.85
CA ALA A 93 -7.39 -2.96 4.72
C ALA A 93 -6.58 -1.70 5.02
N GLN A 94 -5.27 -1.86 5.07
CA GLN A 94 -4.28 -0.79 5.17
C GLN A 94 -3.62 -0.57 3.81
N GLY A 95 -2.98 0.57 3.65
CA GLY A 95 -2.41 0.88 2.36
C GLY A 95 -3.44 1.45 1.39
N THR A 96 -3.00 1.64 0.18
CA THR A 96 -3.82 2.20 -0.89
C THR A 96 -4.66 1.13 -1.59
N VAL A 97 -4.15 -0.10 -1.61
CA VAL A 97 -4.76 -1.20 -2.35
C VAL A 97 -4.69 -2.51 -1.55
N CYS A 98 -5.83 -3.18 -1.45
CA CYS A 98 -5.93 -4.58 -1.08
C CYS A 98 -6.66 -5.30 -2.22
N ALA A 99 -5.92 -6.00 -3.08
CA ALA A 99 -6.44 -6.55 -4.32
C ALA A 99 -6.30 -8.07 -4.39
N SER A 100 -7.06 -8.70 -5.28
CA SER A 100 -6.93 -10.13 -5.57
C SER A 100 -7.10 -11.00 -4.31
N ALA A 101 -6.14 -11.86 -4.01
CA ALA A 101 -6.13 -12.71 -2.82
C ALA A 101 -6.24 -11.91 -1.49
N CYS A 102 -5.71 -10.67 -1.44
CA CYS A 102 -5.87 -9.77 -0.29
C CYS A 102 -7.34 -9.43 -0.04
N ALA A 103 -8.09 -9.09 -1.08
CA ALA A 103 -9.51 -8.77 -0.97
C ALA A 103 -10.33 -9.98 -0.49
N MET A 104 -9.92 -11.20 -0.84
CA MET A 104 -10.54 -12.43 -0.34
C MET A 104 -10.32 -12.59 1.17
N VAL A 105 -9.11 -12.32 1.67
CA VAL A 105 -8.80 -12.35 3.10
C VAL A 105 -9.57 -11.24 3.83
N TRP A 106 -9.63 -10.05 3.25
CA TRP A 106 -10.38 -8.92 3.83
C TRP A 106 -11.88 -9.24 4.00
N LEU A 107 -12.49 -9.91 3.01
CA LEU A 107 -13.89 -10.32 3.10
C LEU A 107 -14.17 -11.25 4.29
N ALA A 108 -13.18 -11.97 4.79
CA ALA A 108 -13.38 -12.94 5.86
C ALA A 108 -13.60 -12.31 7.24
N GLY A 109 -13.15 -11.07 7.47
CA GLY A 109 -13.26 -10.43 8.77
C GLY A 109 -14.67 -10.01 9.17
N GLU A 110 -14.88 -9.86 10.48
CA GLU A 110 -16.07 -9.27 11.09
C GLU A 110 -15.69 -8.50 12.35
N PRO A 111 -15.77 -7.15 12.35
CA PRO A 111 -16.11 -6.27 11.22
C PRO A 111 -15.02 -6.19 10.15
N ARG A 112 -15.41 -5.73 8.95
CA ARG A 112 -14.51 -5.37 7.85
C ARG A 112 -14.31 -3.87 7.87
N MET A 113 -13.06 -3.45 8.00
CA MET A 113 -12.71 -2.04 8.04
C MET A 113 -11.91 -1.65 6.80
N MET A 114 -12.17 -0.46 6.31
CA MET A 114 -11.34 0.18 5.29
C MET A 114 -11.31 1.69 5.52
N SER A 115 -10.23 2.33 5.12
CA SER A 115 -10.22 3.79 5.05
C SER A 115 -10.94 4.24 3.77
N ASN A 116 -11.38 5.49 3.72
CA ASN A 116 -11.91 6.08 2.49
C ASN A 116 -10.89 6.07 1.34
N PHE A 117 -9.70 5.66 1.62
CA PHE A 117 -8.49 5.79 0.82
C PHE A 117 -7.95 4.44 0.36
N THR A 118 -8.53 3.38 0.86
CA THR A 118 -8.12 2.04 0.47
C THR A 118 -9.04 1.55 -0.63
N SER A 119 -8.46 1.11 -1.73
CA SER A 119 -9.19 0.43 -2.80
C SER A 119 -9.18 -1.07 -2.57
N ILE A 120 -10.36 -1.67 -2.49
CA ILE A 120 -10.53 -3.13 -2.46
C ILE A 120 -10.84 -3.60 -3.86
N GLY A 121 -9.98 -4.45 -4.43
CA GLY A 121 -10.11 -4.90 -5.82
C GLY A 121 -10.26 -6.41 -5.96
N PHE A 122 -11.20 -6.82 -6.78
CA PHE A 122 -11.47 -8.23 -7.12
C PHE A 122 -11.22 -8.49 -8.60
N HIS A 123 -10.57 -9.60 -8.90
CA HIS A 123 -10.50 -10.20 -10.22
C HIS A 123 -10.56 -11.72 -10.11
N ALA A 124 -10.91 -12.39 -11.20
CA ALA A 124 -10.88 -13.84 -11.23
C ALA A 124 -9.45 -14.37 -11.02
N PRO A 125 -9.24 -15.38 -10.17
CA PRO A 125 -7.97 -16.07 -10.12
C PRO A 125 -7.59 -16.62 -11.50
N TYR A 126 -6.30 -16.67 -11.79
CA TYR A 126 -5.79 -17.13 -13.06
C TYR A 126 -4.48 -17.90 -12.90
N ASP A 127 -4.21 -18.77 -13.87
CA ASP A 127 -2.88 -19.28 -14.11
C ASP A 127 -2.20 -18.43 -15.18
N ALA A 128 -0.92 -18.13 -15.00
CA ALA A 128 -0.11 -17.48 -16.03
C ALA A 128 0.64 -18.54 -16.85
N ASP A 129 0.57 -18.45 -18.16
CA ASP A 129 1.40 -19.29 -19.04
C ASP A 129 2.85 -18.79 -19.09
N GLU A 130 3.72 -19.53 -19.77
CA GLU A 130 5.15 -19.17 -19.91
C GLU A 130 5.41 -17.80 -20.54
N LYS A 131 4.41 -17.23 -21.22
CA LYS A 131 4.42 -15.90 -21.82
C LYS A 131 3.76 -14.84 -20.95
N GLY A 132 3.38 -15.20 -19.71
CA GLY A 132 2.71 -14.31 -18.76
C GLY A 132 1.24 -14.02 -19.07
N ARG A 133 0.61 -14.72 -20.04
CA ARG A 133 -0.80 -14.53 -20.36
C ARG A 133 -1.67 -15.19 -19.30
N LYS A 134 -2.58 -14.43 -18.76
CA LYS A 134 -3.48 -14.85 -17.70
C LYS A 134 -4.66 -15.65 -18.26
N ARG A 135 -4.91 -16.82 -17.68
CA ARG A 135 -6.05 -17.67 -18.01
C ARG A 135 -6.84 -17.98 -16.78
N SER A 136 -8.10 -17.60 -16.77
CA SER A 136 -9.08 -18.02 -15.77
C SER A 136 -10.06 -19.00 -16.39
N ASP A 137 -10.44 -20.01 -15.64
CA ASP A 137 -11.38 -21.04 -16.07
C ASP A 137 -12.50 -21.29 -15.04
N ALA A 138 -13.42 -22.19 -15.35
CA ALA A 138 -14.52 -22.56 -14.47
C ALA A 138 -14.06 -23.08 -13.11
N LYS A 139 -12.89 -23.73 -13.03
CA LYS A 139 -12.32 -24.25 -11.78
C LYS A 139 -11.98 -23.10 -10.83
N HIS A 140 -11.35 -22.02 -11.34
CA HIS A 140 -11.04 -20.85 -10.56
C HIS A 140 -12.30 -20.16 -10.02
N GLY A 141 -13.33 -20.01 -10.86
CA GLY A 141 -14.62 -19.48 -10.43
C GLY A 141 -15.29 -20.35 -9.37
N ALA A 142 -15.26 -21.68 -9.52
CA ALA A 142 -15.81 -22.61 -8.54
C ALA A 142 -15.08 -22.54 -7.19
N MET A 143 -13.75 -22.40 -7.18
CA MET A 143 -12.95 -22.25 -5.95
C MET A 143 -13.32 -20.99 -5.18
N VAL A 144 -13.44 -19.86 -5.88
CA VAL A 144 -13.86 -18.58 -5.28
C VAL A 144 -15.28 -18.69 -4.76
N GLY A 145 -16.19 -19.25 -5.55
CA GLY A 145 -17.58 -19.44 -5.18
C GLY A 145 -17.73 -20.29 -3.92
N ALA A 146 -17.03 -21.43 -3.84
CA ALA A 146 -17.03 -22.30 -2.66
C ALA A 146 -16.47 -21.55 -1.42
N TYR A 147 -15.39 -20.80 -1.58
CA TYR A 147 -14.80 -20.01 -0.50
C TYR A 147 -15.78 -18.97 0.02
N LEU A 148 -16.32 -18.10 -0.85
CA LEU A 148 -17.23 -17.03 -0.45
C LEU A 148 -18.52 -17.58 0.18
N THR A 149 -19.06 -18.67 -0.37
CA THR A 149 -20.22 -19.37 0.20
C THR A 149 -19.90 -19.90 1.61
N SER A 150 -18.70 -20.45 1.83
CA SER A 150 -18.26 -20.90 3.15
C SER A 150 -18.13 -19.77 4.18
N LEU A 151 -17.92 -18.54 3.73
CA LEU A 151 -17.93 -17.35 4.56
C LEU A 151 -19.34 -16.75 4.79
N GLY A 152 -20.38 -17.36 4.20
CA GLY A 152 -21.77 -16.91 4.34
C GLY A 152 -22.20 -15.79 3.38
N PHE A 153 -21.43 -15.53 2.32
CA PHE A 153 -21.80 -14.52 1.34
C PHE A 153 -22.92 -15.00 0.38
N SER A 154 -23.77 -14.06 0.01
CA SER A 154 -24.85 -14.30 -0.94
C SER A 154 -24.31 -14.56 -2.36
N GLN A 155 -25.13 -15.22 -3.19
CA GLN A 155 -24.82 -15.43 -4.61
C GLN A 155 -24.52 -14.13 -5.36
N LYS A 156 -25.11 -12.99 -4.97
CA LYS A 156 -24.81 -11.67 -5.58
C LYS A 156 -23.35 -11.28 -5.38
N VAL A 157 -22.79 -11.52 -4.19
CA VAL A 157 -21.37 -11.25 -3.90
C VAL A 157 -20.49 -12.21 -4.68
N VAL A 158 -20.82 -13.50 -4.71
CA VAL A 158 -20.10 -14.52 -5.48
C VAL A 158 -20.02 -14.09 -6.95
N MET A 159 -21.16 -13.75 -7.56
CA MET A 159 -21.21 -13.32 -8.96
C MET A 159 -20.40 -12.06 -9.20
N TYR A 160 -20.48 -11.06 -8.33
CA TYR A 160 -19.69 -9.84 -8.45
C TYR A 160 -18.19 -10.11 -8.50
N VAL A 161 -17.71 -11.06 -7.69
CA VAL A 161 -16.30 -11.39 -7.61
C VAL A 161 -15.85 -12.26 -8.79
N VAL A 162 -16.63 -13.29 -9.16
CA VAL A 162 -16.20 -14.25 -10.21
C VAL A 162 -16.40 -13.73 -11.63
N THR A 163 -17.22 -12.69 -11.84
CA THR A 163 -17.41 -12.09 -13.16
C THR A 163 -16.38 -11.04 -13.52
N ALA A 164 -15.55 -10.61 -12.57
CA ALA A 164 -14.37 -9.81 -12.88
C ALA A 164 -13.41 -10.66 -13.74
N GLY A 165 -12.99 -10.16 -14.89
CA GLY A 165 -12.02 -10.85 -15.76
C GLY A 165 -10.66 -10.99 -15.07
N ALA A 166 -9.79 -11.82 -15.63
CA ALA A 166 -8.42 -11.97 -15.12
C ALA A 166 -7.55 -10.71 -15.34
N GLU A 167 -7.89 -9.90 -16.34
CA GLU A 167 -7.23 -8.63 -16.69
C GLU A 167 -7.96 -7.42 -16.12
N ASP A 168 -9.24 -7.56 -15.72
CA ASP A 168 -10.06 -6.49 -15.22
C ASP A 168 -10.13 -6.53 -13.69
N MET A 169 -10.20 -5.35 -13.07
CA MET A 169 -10.35 -5.23 -11.63
C MET A 169 -11.69 -4.61 -11.28
N HIS A 170 -12.52 -5.35 -10.54
CA HIS A 170 -13.74 -4.81 -9.94
C HIS A 170 -13.40 -4.11 -8.62
N TRP A 171 -13.35 -2.79 -8.64
CA TRP A 171 -13.11 -1.99 -7.45
C TRP A 171 -14.37 -1.82 -6.62
N LEU A 172 -14.32 -2.18 -5.35
CA LEU A 172 -15.44 -2.09 -4.42
C LEU A 172 -15.66 -0.63 -4.00
N LYS A 173 -16.72 -0.04 -4.54
CA LYS A 173 -17.22 1.28 -4.10
C LYS A 173 -18.20 1.09 -2.93
N LYS A 174 -18.34 2.11 -2.07
CA LYS A 174 -19.32 2.07 -0.96
C LYS A 174 -20.71 1.71 -1.46
N SER A 175 -21.18 2.36 -2.52
CA SER A 175 -22.50 2.08 -3.10
C SER A 175 -22.65 0.65 -3.63
N THR A 176 -21.56 0.04 -4.09
CA THR A 176 -21.53 -1.37 -4.52
C THR A 176 -21.58 -2.31 -3.31
N ALA A 177 -20.79 -2.02 -2.28
CA ALA A 177 -20.81 -2.79 -1.03
C ALA A 177 -22.22 -2.80 -0.41
N ASP A 178 -22.86 -1.65 -0.33
CA ASP A 178 -24.23 -1.50 0.18
C ASP A 178 -25.24 -2.34 -0.64
N LYS A 179 -25.17 -2.29 -1.98
CA LYS A 179 -26.04 -3.09 -2.89
C LYS A 179 -25.81 -4.59 -2.77
N LEU A 180 -24.59 -4.99 -2.49
CA LEU A 180 -24.20 -6.39 -2.31
C LEU A 180 -24.47 -6.91 -0.90
N GLY A 181 -24.81 -6.03 0.06
CA GLY A 181 -24.96 -6.39 1.46
C GLY A 181 -23.63 -6.69 2.16
N ILE A 182 -22.51 -6.17 1.64
CA ILE A 182 -21.20 -6.28 2.29
C ILE A 182 -21.10 -5.18 3.32
N ALA A 183 -21.24 -5.55 4.61
CA ALA A 183 -21.06 -4.62 5.70
C ALA A 183 -19.60 -4.16 5.78
N VAL A 184 -19.38 -2.85 5.64
CA VAL A 184 -18.06 -2.23 5.72
C VAL A 184 -18.09 -1.11 6.74
N THR A 185 -17.12 -1.12 7.65
CA THR A 185 -16.89 -0.03 8.61
C THR A 185 -15.81 0.88 8.06
N PHE A 186 -16.17 2.12 7.78
CA PHE A 186 -15.18 3.13 7.35
C PHE A 186 -14.47 3.73 8.56
N THR A 187 -13.23 4.18 8.36
CA THR A 187 -12.46 4.89 9.38
C THR A 187 -13.28 6.06 9.92
N THR A 188 -13.61 5.99 11.17
CA THR A 188 -14.50 6.98 11.83
C THR A 188 -13.73 8.25 12.19
N ALA A 189 -14.46 9.34 12.48
CA ALA A 189 -13.89 10.55 13.07
C ALA A 189 -13.08 10.27 14.35
N ALA A 190 -13.51 9.28 15.14
CA ALA A 190 -12.77 8.83 16.33
C ALA A 190 -11.41 8.23 15.99
N GLN A 191 -11.31 7.44 14.93
CA GLN A 191 -10.02 6.86 14.47
C GLN A 191 -9.11 7.94 13.89
N LYS A 192 -9.65 8.91 13.13
CA LYS A 192 -8.88 10.10 12.67
C LYS A 192 -8.32 10.88 13.86
N ARG A 193 -9.13 11.10 14.90
CA ARG A 193 -8.68 11.75 16.13
C ARG A 193 -7.60 10.95 16.84
N LYS A 194 -7.76 9.64 17.00
CA LYS A 194 -6.75 8.76 17.59
C LYS A 194 -5.43 8.79 16.80
N ALA A 195 -5.49 8.82 15.47
CA ALA A 195 -4.30 8.95 14.63
C ALA A 195 -3.58 10.29 14.86
N LEU A 196 -4.33 11.39 14.93
CA LEU A 196 -3.78 12.72 15.19
C LEU A 196 -3.21 12.84 16.62
N GLU A 197 -3.87 12.26 17.61
CA GLU A 197 -3.38 12.21 18.99
C GLU A 197 -2.05 11.43 19.08
N ALA A 198 -1.97 10.25 18.45
CA ALA A 198 -0.75 9.46 18.39
C ALA A 198 0.38 10.20 17.64
N PHE A 199 0.06 10.88 16.54
CA PHE A 199 1.02 11.71 15.80
C PHE A 199 1.57 12.84 16.66
N SER A 200 0.68 13.59 17.32
CA SER A 200 1.05 14.70 18.20
C SER A 200 1.89 14.25 19.40
N ALA A 201 1.57 13.09 19.98
CA ALA A 201 2.37 12.45 21.02
C ALA A 201 3.76 12.03 20.48
N GLY A 202 3.81 11.46 19.28
CA GLY A 202 5.06 11.10 18.61
C GLY A 202 5.98 12.30 18.33
N LEU A 203 5.42 13.44 17.92
CA LEU A 203 6.18 14.70 17.77
C LEU A 203 6.77 15.17 19.10
N LYS A 204 5.99 15.15 20.17
CA LYS A 204 6.46 15.53 21.51
C LYS A 204 7.57 14.60 21.99
N ALA A 205 7.39 13.28 21.82
CA ALA A 205 8.39 12.27 22.17
C ALA A 205 9.70 12.45 21.39
N ARG A 206 9.61 12.71 20.08
CA ARG A 206 10.80 12.95 19.21
C ARG A 206 11.59 14.20 19.65
N MET A 207 10.91 15.23 20.10
CA MET A 207 11.53 16.50 20.55
C MET A 207 12.07 16.45 21.98
N SER A 208 11.67 15.46 22.77
CA SER A 208 12.10 15.30 24.16
C SER A 208 13.42 14.51 24.25
N ALA A 209 14.39 15.05 24.95
CA ALA A 209 15.65 14.34 25.25
C ALA A 209 15.47 13.24 26.30
N SER A 210 14.38 13.27 27.08
CA SER A 210 14.09 12.31 28.17
C SER A 210 13.27 11.12 27.72
N VAL A 211 12.69 11.15 26.51
CA VAL A 211 11.85 10.07 25.98
C VAL A 211 12.69 9.18 25.06
N PRO A 212 12.66 7.86 25.24
CA PRO A 212 13.34 6.93 24.33
C PRO A 212 12.84 7.12 22.89
N LYS A 213 13.76 7.05 21.92
CA LYS A 213 13.43 7.20 20.49
C LYS A 213 12.49 6.11 19.98
N GLU A 214 12.54 4.95 20.62
CA GLU A 214 11.66 3.80 20.36
C GLU A 214 10.20 4.14 20.64
N GLU A 215 9.92 4.96 21.65
CA GLU A 215 8.56 5.42 21.97
C GLU A 215 8.01 6.36 20.89
N ALA A 216 8.82 7.28 20.39
CA ALA A 216 8.43 8.13 19.26
C ALA A 216 8.13 7.29 18.00
N ALA A 217 8.96 6.27 17.73
CA ALA A 217 8.75 5.37 16.62
C ALA A 217 7.45 4.56 16.76
N LEU A 218 7.14 4.07 17.96
CA LEU A 218 5.90 3.36 18.24
C LEU A 218 4.67 4.26 18.03
N LEU A 219 4.69 5.48 18.51
CA LEU A 219 3.59 6.45 18.38
C LEU A 219 3.38 6.85 16.90
N TYR A 220 4.46 7.11 16.16
CA TYR A 220 4.34 7.35 14.72
C TYR A 220 3.81 6.11 14.00
N ARG A 221 4.23 4.90 14.39
CA ARG A 221 3.71 3.66 13.82
C ARG A 221 2.20 3.53 14.04
N GLN A 222 1.71 3.77 15.25
CA GLN A 222 0.28 3.72 15.54
C GLN A 222 -0.51 4.71 14.68
N SER A 223 0.00 5.93 14.50
CA SER A 223 -0.63 6.93 13.65
C SER A 223 -0.54 6.59 12.15
N ALA A 224 0.63 6.11 11.71
CA ALA A 224 0.89 5.70 10.32
C ALA A 224 0.01 4.52 9.90
N ASP A 225 -0.19 3.57 10.80
CA ASP A 225 -1.06 2.41 10.59
C ASP A 225 -2.54 2.81 10.48
N LEU A 226 -2.94 3.90 11.11
CA LEU A 226 -4.26 4.52 10.93
C LEU A 226 -4.33 5.42 9.67
N GLY A 227 -3.27 5.48 8.87
CA GLY A 227 -3.23 6.16 7.59
C GLY A 227 -2.86 7.64 7.64
N PHE A 228 -2.36 8.17 8.74
CA PHE A 228 -1.95 9.58 8.83
C PHE A 228 -0.64 9.81 8.05
N ALA A 229 -0.71 10.55 6.96
CA ALA A 229 0.39 10.73 6.02
C ALA A 229 1.65 11.35 6.64
N GLY A 230 1.48 12.38 7.49
CA GLY A 230 2.62 12.97 8.20
C GLY A 230 3.33 11.99 9.14
N ALA A 231 2.59 11.05 9.77
CA ALA A 231 3.19 10.00 10.58
C ALA A 231 3.93 8.97 9.74
N GLN A 232 3.39 8.64 8.55
CA GLN A 232 4.05 7.75 7.61
C GLN A 232 5.37 8.35 7.13
N ASN A 233 5.38 9.64 6.77
CA ASN A 233 6.62 10.33 6.43
C ASN A 233 7.63 10.30 7.60
N ASN A 234 7.21 10.71 8.80
CA ASN A 234 8.09 10.73 9.96
C ASN A 234 8.63 9.34 10.34
N LEU A 235 7.82 8.29 10.15
CA LEU A 235 8.28 6.91 10.37
C LEU A 235 9.31 6.50 9.31
N GLY A 236 9.14 6.96 8.06
CA GLY A 236 10.15 6.84 7.01
C GLY A 236 11.49 7.46 7.42
N ASP A 237 11.47 8.70 7.95
CA ASP A 237 12.66 9.40 8.48
C ASP A 237 13.37 8.56 9.56
N LEU A 238 12.60 7.96 10.47
CA LEU A 238 13.16 7.14 11.54
C LEU A 238 13.86 5.88 11.00
N TYR A 239 13.26 5.23 10.00
CA TYR A 239 13.88 4.07 9.35
C TYR A 239 15.12 4.44 8.53
N GLU A 240 15.10 5.58 7.84
CA GLU A 240 16.26 6.09 7.09
C GLU A 240 17.43 6.42 8.03
N ALA A 241 17.14 7.05 9.17
CA ALA A 241 18.14 7.45 10.14
C ALA A 241 18.53 6.31 11.12
N GLY A 242 17.74 5.25 11.27
CA GLY A 242 17.93 4.23 12.31
C GLY A 242 17.65 4.77 13.72
N GLN A 243 16.64 5.64 13.86
CA GLN A 243 16.31 6.29 15.15
C GLN A 243 15.08 5.61 15.79
N GLY A 244 15.31 4.88 16.87
CA GLY A 244 14.26 4.13 17.57
C GLY A 244 13.73 2.91 16.80
N VAL A 245 14.27 2.65 15.62
CA VAL A 245 14.03 1.48 14.76
C VAL A 245 15.33 1.08 14.08
N PRO A 246 15.54 -0.19 13.71
CA PRO A 246 16.70 -0.58 12.91
C PRO A 246 16.73 0.19 11.58
N LYS A 247 17.90 0.73 11.20
CA LYS A 247 18.05 1.43 9.92
C LYS A 247 17.66 0.53 8.76
N SER A 248 16.78 1.01 7.88
CA SER A 248 16.29 0.25 6.73
C SER A 248 15.79 1.18 5.63
N GLU A 249 16.59 1.35 4.60
CA GLU A 249 16.22 2.13 3.41
C GLU A 249 14.95 1.57 2.75
N LYS A 250 14.82 0.25 2.65
CA LYS A 250 13.63 -0.39 2.13
C LYS A 250 12.37 -0.03 2.92
N ALA A 251 12.46 0.01 4.26
CA ALA A 251 11.33 0.41 5.10
C ALA A 251 11.06 1.92 4.98
N ALA A 252 12.09 2.74 4.83
CA ALA A 252 11.95 4.18 4.60
C ALA A 252 11.21 4.44 3.27
N ILE A 253 11.65 3.84 2.16
CA ILE A 253 10.98 3.93 0.86
C ILE A 253 9.51 3.49 0.98
N TYR A 254 9.23 2.39 1.65
CA TYR A 254 7.87 1.91 1.86
C TYR A 254 6.97 2.95 2.54
N TRP A 255 7.44 3.55 3.65
CA TRP A 255 6.65 4.51 4.40
C TRP A 255 6.52 5.86 3.68
N TYR A 256 7.59 6.34 3.03
CA TYR A 256 7.54 7.54 2.20
C TYR A 256 6.60 7.38 1.01
N THR A 257 6.61 6.23 0.34
CA THR A 257 5.69 5.95 -0.77
C THR A 257 4.24 6.02 -0.30
N ARG A 258 3.92 5.45 0.85
CA ARG A 258 2.57 5.52 1.42
C ARG A 258 2.14 6.94 1.77
N ALA A 259 3.06 7.75 2.28
CA ALA A 259 2.79 9.16 2.56
C ALA A 259 2.62 9.96 1.25
N ALA A 260 3.47 9.69 0.25
CA ALA A 260 3.42 10.33 -1.06
C ALA A 260 2.11 10.02 -1.81
N GLU A 261 1.65 8.78 -1.80
CA GLU A 261 0.37 8.36 -2.34
C GLU A 261 -0.81 9.10 -1.67
N ARG A 262 -0.62 9.60 -0.46
CA ARG A 262 -1.57 10.41 0.29
C ARG A 262 -1.37 11.91 0.11
N GLY A 263 -0.54 12.31 -0.84
CA GLY A 263 -0.31 13.72 -1.14
C GLY A 263 0.53 14.45 -0.09
N GLU A 264 1.30 13.74 0.75
CA GLU A 264 2.20 14.37 1.72
C GLU A 264 3.41 15.00 0.99
N PRO A 265 3.52 16.34 0.94
CA PRO A 265 4.54 16.98 0.10
C PRO A 265 5.98 16.70 0.56
N THR A 266 6.18 16.54 1.89
CA THR A 266 7.52 16.25 2.42
C THR A 266 7.97 14.84 2.03
N ALA A 267 7.05 13.89 1.88
CA ALA A 267 7.36 12.54 1.44
C ALA A 267 7.82 12.50 -0.03
N TYR A 268 7.31 13.41 -0.88
CA TYR A 268 7.83 13.53 -2.25
C TYR A 268 9.32 13.90 -2.23
N LEU A 269 9.72 14.89 -1.42
CA LEU A 269 11.11 15.30 -1.29
C LEU A 269 11.98 14.18 -0.71
N SER A 270 11.50 13.49 0.33
CA SER A 270 12.21 12.37 0.96
C SER A 270 12.44 11.23 -0.03
N LEU A 271 11.43 10.85 -0.82
CA LEU A 271 11.56 9.85 -1.88
C LEU A 271 12.55 10.27 -2.96
N ALA A 272 12.43 11.51 -3.44
CA ALA A 272 13.33 12.02 -4.46
C ALA A 272 14.80 11.98 -3.99
N SER A 273 15.05 12.40 -2.77
CA SER A 273 16.38 12.40 -2.17
C SER A 273 16.92 10.98 -2.00
N LEU A 274 16.13 10.09 -1.42
CA LEU A 274 16.56 8.71 -1.14
C LEU A 274 16.77 7.90 -2.43
N LEU A 275 15.85 7.99 -3.40
CA LEU A 275 15.95 7.28 -4.66
C LEU A 275 17.11 7.77 -5.54
N SER A 276 17.47 9.06 -5.46
CA SER A 276 18.58 9.62 -6.24
C SER A 276 19.96 9.38 -5.62
N ALA A 277 20.01 8.97 -4.36
CA ALA A 277 21.26 8.81 -3.63
C ALA A 277 22.08 7.63 -4.16
N GLY A 278 23.26 7.93 -4.74
CA GLY A 278 24.23 6.91 -5.14
C GLY A 278 23.83 6.00 -6.31
N THR A 279 22.68 6.24 -6.95
CA THR A 279 22.20 5.43 -8.09
C THR A 279 22.62 6.02 -9.44
N THR A 280 22.90 5.13 -10.39
CA THR A 280 23.03 5.43 -11.81
C THR A 280 21.92 4.77 -12.64
N ASP A 281 21.01 4.04 -11.99
CA ASP A 281 19.87 3.42 -12.65
C ASP A 281 18.92 4.48 -13.20
N HIS A 282 18.73 4.46 -14.51
CA HIS A 282 17.96 5.47 -15.21
C HIS A 282 16.48 5.47 -14.82
N GLU A 283 15.85 4.32 -14.62
CA GLU A 283 14.44 4.25 -14.23
C GLU A 283 14.24 4.72 -12.78
N VAL A 284 15.18 4.43 -11.90
CA VAL A 284 15.17 4.97 -10.53
C VAL A 284 15.32 6.48 -10.53
N LEU A 285 16.19 7.02 -11.41
CA LEU A 285 16.36 8.48 -11.56
C LEU A 285 15.11 9.14 -12.16
N VAL A 286 14.37 8.48 -13.06
CA VAL A 286 13.06 8.94 -13.57
C VAL A 286 12.07 9.10 -12.43
N GLU A 287 11.94 8.09 -11.57
CA GLU A 287 11.07 8.17 -10.38
C GLU A 287 11.53 9.27 -9.42
N ALA A 288 12.84 9.39 -9.17
CA ALA A 288 13.40 10.44 -8.33
C ALA A 288 13.07 11.84 -8.87
N LEU A 289 13.23 12.07 -10.18
CA LEU A 289 12.90 13.35 -10.81
C LEU A 289 11.39 13.64 -10.74
N LYS A 290 10.54 12.65 -10.99
CA LYS A 290 9.09 12.79 -10.82
C LYS A 290 8.74 13.29 -9.42
N TYR A 291 9.25 12.65 -8.39
CA TYR A 291 8.98 13.06 -7.00
C TYR A 291 9.60 14.41 -6.65
N ALA A 292 10.77 14.77 -7.18
CA ALA A 292 11.36 16.08 -6.98
C ALA A 292 10.49 17.21 -7.57
N LEU A 293 9.92 17.00 -8.77
CA LEU A 293 8.99 17.93 -9.42
C LEU A 293 7.67 18.05 -8.66
N LEU A 294 7.12 16.93 -8.19
CA LEU A 294 5.92 16.93 -7.34
C LEU A 294 6.17 17.70 -6.03
N ALA A 295 7.32 17.50 -5.39
CA ALA A 295 7.69 18.23 -4.19
C ALA A 295 7.84 19.74 -4.45
N ALA A 296 8.50 20.12 -5.54
CA ALA A 296 8.70 21.53 -5.91
C ALA A 296 7.38 22.27 -6.14
N THR A 297 6.35 21.56 -6.64
CA THR A 297 5.02 22.16 -6.86
C THR A 297 4.14 22.15 -5.62
N ALA A 298 4.25 21.15 -4.76
CA ALA A 298 3.34 20.94 -3.63
C ALA A 298 3.82 21.56 -2.31
N LEU A 299 5.14 21.75 -2.14
CA LEU A 299 5.69 22.33 -0.92
C LEU A 299 5.46 23.84 -0.86
N PRO A 300 5.15 24.39 0.34
CA PRO A 300 5.11 25.82 0.55
C PRO A 300 6.52 26.44 0.41
N ASP A 301 6.56 27.72 0.13
CA ASP A 301 7.83 28.45 0.03
C ASP A 301 8.66 28.29 1.30
N GLY A 302 9.95 28.00 1.11
CA GLY A 302 10.87 27.73 2.20
C GLY A 302 12.00 26.77 1.82
N LYS A 303 12.75 26.34 2.83
CA LYS A 303 13.95 25.50 2.61
C LYS A 303 13.66 24.19 1.88
N ASN A 304 12.56 23.54 2.21
CA ASN A 304 12.20 22.24 1.61
C ASN A 304 11.83 22.41 0.14
N LYS A 305 11.09 23.46 -0.23
CA LYS A 305 10.77 23.77 -1.63
C LYS A 305 12.04 24.08 -2.42
N ALA A 306 12.91 24.94 -1.89
CA ALA A 306 14.19 25.26 -2.54
C ALA A 306 15.07 24.01 -2.72
N ALA A 307 15.07 23.08 -1.73
CA ALA A 307 15.77 21.80 -1.86
C ALA A 307 15.16 20.93 -2.96
N ALA A 308 13.82 20.86 -3.06
CA ALA A 308 13.13 20.12 -4.10
C ALA A 308 13.42 20.67 -5.50
N GLU A 309 13.37 21.99 -5.66
CA GLU A 309 13.70 22.70 -6.91
C GLU A 309 15.16 22.45 -7.33
N GLY A 310 16.10 22.56 -6.39
CA GLY A 310 17.52 22.30 -6.63
C GLY A 310 17.77 20.84 -7.04
N LEU A 311 17.10 19.90 -6.37
CA LEU A 311 17.20 18.47 -6.71
C LEU A 311 16.58 18.19 -8.08
N ALA A 312 15.41 18.73 -8.38
CA ALA A 312 14.76 18.59 -9.70
C ALA A 312 15.64 19.15 -10.82
N MET A 313 16.26 20.30 -10.61
CA MET A 313 17.21 20.90 -11.57
C MET A 313 18.43 20.01 -11.79
N SER A 314 19.06 19.53 -10.71
CA SER A 314 20.22 18.64 -10.77
C SER A 314 19.91 17.32 -11.47
N LEU A 315 18.76 16.73 -11.18
CA LEU A 315 18.32 15.49 -11.83
C LEU A 315 17.97 15.73 -13.31
N SER A 316 17.25 16.81 -13.63
CA SER A 316 16.87 17.17 -15.02
C SER A 316 18.08 17.32 -15.94
N ALA A 317 19.21 17.79 -15.42
CA ALA A 317 20.44 17.90 -16.20
C ALA A 317 21.00 16.55 -16.70
N LYS A 318 20.56 15.44 -16.12
CA LYS A 318 20.98 14.08 -16.51
C LYS A 318 20.11 13.47 -17.62
N PHE A 319 19.05 14.15 -18.06
CA PHE A 319 18.06 13.65 -18.99
C PHE A 319 18.03 14.43 -20.30
N THR A 320 17.76 13.73 -21.40
CA THR A 320 17.44 14.34 -22.70
C THR A 320 16.04 14.97 -22.66
N GLU A 321 15.72 15.87 -23.59
CA GLU A 321 14.40 16.51 -23.66
C GLU A 321 13.26 15.48 -23.82
N ALA A 322 13.45 14.43 -24.61
CA ALA A 322 12.46 13.38 -24.76
C ALA A 322 12.21 12.62 -23.45
N GLN A 323 13.26 12.39 -22.67
CA GLN A 323 13.11 11.74 -21.35
C GLN A 323 12.44 12.66 -20.33
N LYS A 324 12.74 13.96 -20.34
CA LYS A 324 12.05 14.96 -19.51
C LYS A 324 10.57 15.01 -19.84
N THR A 325 10.19 14.99 -21.11
CA THR A 325 8.78 14.92 -21.53
C THR A 325 8.07 13.73 -20.90
N ARG A 326 8.68 12.53 -20.95
CA ARG A 326 8.12 11.34 -20.28
C ARG A 326 7.92 11.56 -18.77
N VAL A 327 8.87 12.20 -18.09
CA VAL A 327 8.74 12.49 -16.66
C VAL A 327 7.61 13.49 -16.39
N TYR A 328 7.48 14.53 -17.21
CA TYR A 328 6.37 15.50 -17.08
C TYR A 328 5.00 14.83 -17.31
N ASP A 329 4.91 13.89 -18.24
CA ASP A 329 3.68 13.10 -18.43
C ASP A 329 3.35 12.28 -17.18
N LEU A 330 4.35 11.65 -16.54
CA LEU A 330 4.17 10.94 -15.27
C LEU A 330 3.73 11.87 -14.13
N VAL A 331 4.28 13.10 -14.06
CA VAL A 331 3.87 14.11 -13.07
C VAL A 331 2.42 14.55 -13.31
N ASN A 332 2.05 14.81 -14.55
CA ASN A 332 0.69 15.23 -14.93
C ASN A 332 -0.36 14.13 -14.71
N GLN A 333 0.03 12.87 -14.86
CA GLN A 333 -0.81 11.71 -14.59
C GLN A 333 -0.87 11.36 -13.09
N TRP A 334 0.04 11.92 -12.28
CA TRP A 334 0.04 11.68 -10.85
C TRP A 334 -1.13 12.38 -10.20
N ALA A 335 -2.16 11.62 -9.87
CA ALA A 335 -3.21 12.08 -8.98
C ALA A 335 -2.96 11.44 -7.61
N PRO A 336 -2.58 12.21 -6.59
CA PRO A 336 -2.59 11.68 -5.25
C PRO A 336 -4.03 11.26 -4.93
N LEU A 337 -4.19 10.09 -4.32
CA LEU A 337 -5.49 9.47 -4.03
C LEU A 337 -6.45 10.35 -3.19
N TYR A 338 -6.07 11.61 -2.89
CA TYR A 338 -6.65 12.47 -1.84
C TYR A 338 -7.00 13.90 -2.24
N GLN A 339 -7.13 14.23 -3.51
CA GLN A 339 -7.63 15.58 -3.88
C GLN A 339 -9.08 15.83 -3.44
N GLU A 340 -9.87 14.79 -3.18
CA GLU A 340 -11.28 14.98 -2.78
C GLU A 340 -11.46 15.55 -1.36
N GLU A 341 -10.57 15.31 -0.42
CA GLU A 341 -10.69 15.90 0.93
C GLU A 341 -10.34 17.41 0.99
N ARG A 342 -9.50 17.90 0.12
CA ARG A 342 -9.22 19.34 0.00
C ARG A 342 -10.41 20.13 -0.53
N LEU A 343 -11.20 19.52 -1.42
CA LEU A 343 -12.41 20.15 -1.99
C LEU A 343 -13.57 20.20 -0.98
N MET A 344 -13.57 19.34 0.05
CA MET A 344 -14.60 19.34 1.09
C MET A 344 -14.25 20.23 2.29
N SER A 345 -12.98 20.57 2.53
CA SER A 345 -12.58 21.49 3.59
C SER A 345 -12.77 22.97 3.24
N ASP A 346 -12.89 23.30 1.95
CA ASP A 346 -13.03 24.66 1.43
C ASP A 346 -14.47 25.04 1.07
N SER A 347 -15.48 24.24 1.46
CA SER A 347 -16.86 24.65 1.35
C SER A 347 -17.18 25.69 2.44
N PRO A 348 -17.46 26.95 2.07
CA PRO A 348 -17.85 27.96 3.05
C PRO A 348 -19.28 27.67 3.49
N GLY A 349 -19.43 27.09 4.67
CA GLY A 349 -20.76 26.83 5.23
C GLY A 349 -20.87 25.82 6.36
N SER A 350 -19.94 25.81 7.31
CA SER A 350 -20.25 25.25 8.64
C SER A 350 -19.70 26.17 9.71
N GLN A 351 -20.46 27.22 9.96
CA GLN A 351 -20.41 27.95 11.24
C GLN A 351 -21.33 27.23 12.23
#